data_dd0fe514f0bab7121a7546eb9afe5095
#
_entry.id   dd0fe514f0bab7121a7546eb9afe5095
#
_cell.length_a   1.000
_cell.length_b   1.000
_cell.length_c   1.000
_cell.angle_alpha   90.00
_cell.angle_beta   90.00
_cell.angle_gamma   90.00
#
_symmetry.space_group_name_H-M   'P 1'
#
loop_
_entity.id
_entity.type
_entity.pdbx_description
1 polymer ?
#
loop_
_entity_poly.entity_id
_entity_poly.type
_entity_poly.pdbx_seq_one_letter_code
_entity_poly.pdbx_strand_id
1 'polypeptide(L)'
;SSGKLSVTGLNAGTYYVKELGNTDSSIDALYSCASTNPQRVTITFGGTASVSFYNKRNTGSVQLMKKTNTGENLGGWKIGLYTDSVCTKPVSGSPFTTGSDGTVTVSGLQPGTLYAKEILTDDPYWGFDTAVKTVVIQINQTASVTFTNTHYGRIQIVKTTNTGNNLGGWTFRVRDANGKTVGDYTTDENGYAITGNLPLGRYTVIELPTEDAYWAGELGFHTVLVTGGKDAVDTWLNREQGLVWIYKKTNTGDSVEGWHITIYSDAECTQEVGTIITNAEGKAGHY
;
A
#
# COMPACT_ATOMS: atom_id res chain seq x y z
N SER A 1 -44.20 16.57 28.48
CA SER A 1 -45.51 16.98 27.95
C SER A 1 -45.96 16.02 26.87
N SER A 2 -47.25 15.75 26.74
CA SER A 2 -47.80 14.79 25.75
C SER A 2 -47.73 15.28 24.29
N GLY A 3 -47.20 16.47 24.03
CA GLY A 3 -47.20 17.11 22.71
C GLY A 3 -48.62 17.46 22.19
N LYS A 4 -49.62 17.48 23.05
CA LYS A 4 -51.01 17.78 22.69
C LYS A 4 -51.36 19.18 23.14
N LEU A 5 -52.03 19.92 22.24
CA LEU A 5 -52.63 21.22 22.49
C LEU A 5 -54.11 21.15 22.12
N SER A 6 -54.99 21.73 22.90
CA SER A 6 -56.43 21.82 22.62
C SER A 6 -56.85 23.28 22.53
N VAL A 7 -57.68 23.58 21.54
CA VAL A 7 -58.34 24.86 21.37
C VAL A 7 -59.82 24.63 21.49
N THR A 8 -60.51 25.36 22.36
CA THR A 8 -61.96 25.26 22.60
C THR A 8 -62.64 26.53 22.17
N GLY A 9 -63.99 26.50 22.05
CA GLY A 9 -64.80 27.66 21.69
C GLY A 9 -64.84 27.98 20.20
N LEU A 10 -64.43 27.01 19.34
CA LEU A 10 -64.54 27.16 17.90
C LEU A 10 -65.93 26.77 17.41
N ASN A 11 -66.50 27.60 16.52
CA ASN A 11 -67.75 27.28 15.85
C ASN A 11 -67.60 26.10 14.88
N ALA A 12 -68.73 25.45 14.53
CA ALA A 12 -68.73 24.49 13.43
C ALA A 12 -68.28 25.15 12.14
N GLY A 13 -67.32 24.51 11.41
CA GLY A 13 -66.79 25.10 10.20
C GLY A 13 -65.43 24.44 9.77
N THR A 14 -64.88 24.97 8.71
CA THR A 14 -63.58 24.55 8.19
C THR A 14 -62.48 25.49 8.67
N TYR A 15 -61.43 24.91 9.20
CA TYR A 15 -60.25 25.61 9.70
C TYR A 15 -58.98 25.09 9.03
N TYR A 16 -57.94 25.91 9.05
CA TYR A 16 -56.62 25.57 8.57
C TYR A 16 -55.64 25.75 9.75
N VAL A 17 -54.99 24.65 10.13
CA VAL A 17 -54.02 24.66 11.23
C VAL A 17 -52.64 24.62 10.63
N LYS A 18 -51.78 25.58 11.04
CA LYS A 18 -50.43 25.73 10.54
C LYS A 18 -49.43 25.64 11.71
N GLU A 19 -48.44 24.79 11.55
CA GLU A 19 -47.24 24.80 12.42
C GLU A 19 -46.31 25.94 11.99
N LEU A 20 -45.86 26.76 12.93
CA LEU A 20 -44.98 27.92 12.69
C LEU A 20 -43.53 27.68 13.07
N GLY A 21 -43.21 26.49 13.57
CA GLY A 21 -41.90 26.14 14.08
C GLY A 21 -41.79 26.17 15.60
N ASN A 22 -40.59 26.03 16.11
CA ASN A 22 -40.29 26.07 17.53
C ASN A 22 -39.85 27.47 17.95
N THR A 23 -40.26 27.91 19.15
CA THR A 23 -39.84 29.22 19.71
C THR A 23 -38.36 29.28 20.02
N ASP A 24 -37.74 28.12 20.27
CA ASP A 24 -36.27 27.99 20.37
C ASP A 24 -35.72 27.75 18.95
N SER A 25 -35.04 28.76 18.40
CA SER A 25 -34.47 28.73 17.05
C SER A 25 -33.39 27.66 16.89
N SER A 26 -32.72 27.26 17.96
CA SER A 26 -31.73 26.19 17.91
C SER A 26 -32.35 24.80 17.74
N ILE A 27 -33.57 24.60 18.30
CA ILE A 27 -34.35 23.37 18.10
C ILE A 27 -35.00 23.42 16.72
N ASP A 28 -35.60 24.57 16.31
CA ASP A 28 -36.25 24.74 15.03
C ASP A 28 -35.33 24.41 13.85
N ALA A 29 -34.07 24.87 13.93
CA ALA A 29 -33.04 24.57 12.91
C ALA A 29 -32.73 23.07 12.75
N LEU A 30 -33.02 22.27 13.78
CA LEU A 30 -32.72 20.82 13.76
C LEU A 30 -33.86 19.99 13.13
N TYR A 31 -35.01 20.57 12.87
CA TYR A 31 -36.17 19.83 12.37
C TYR A 31 -36.82 20.53 11.18
N SER A 32 -37.52 19.76 10.37
CA SER A 32 -38.40 20.26 9.31
C SER A 32 -39.74 19.56 9.37
N CYS A 33 -40.80 20.29 9.16
CA CYS A 33 -42.17 19.73 9.12
C CYS A 33 -42.29 18.80 7.91
N ALA A 34 -42.56 17.54 8.17
CA ALA A 34 -42.73 16.50 7.17
C ALA A 34 -44.20 16.26 6.83
N SER A 35 -45.14 16.88 7.57
CA SER A 35 -46.57 16.83 7.33
C SER A 35 -47.00 17.93 6.36
N THR A 36 -48.18 17.77 5.74
CA THR A 36 -48.84 18.89 5.02
C THR A 36 -49.03 20.05 5.98
N ASN A 37 -48.61 21.25 5.58
CA ASN A 37 -48.64 22.45 6.41
C ASN A 37 -49.02 23.66 5.56
N PRO A 38 -50.25 24.26 5.74
CA PRO A 38 -51.25 23.99 6.78
C PRO A 38 -52.07 22.73 6.51
N GLN A 39 -52.63 22.15 7.59
CA GLN A 39 -53.61 21.05 7.51
C GLN A 39 -55.02 21.60 7.61
N ARG A 40 -55.92 21.11 6.72
CA ARG A 40 -57.35 21.44 6.74
C ARG A 40 -58.05 20.50 7.72
N VAL A 41 -58.91 21.07 8.58
CA VAL A 41 -59.74 20.33 9.53
C VAL A 41 -61.17 20.90 9.52
N THR A 42 -62.15 20.02 9.64
CA THR A 42 -63.56 20.42 9.73
C THR A 42 -64.09 20.03 11.12
N ILE A 43 -64.67 21.03 11.80
CA ILE A 43 -65.33 20.87 13.09
C ILE A 43 -66.83 20.83 12.84
N THR A 44 -67.50 19.77 13.30
CA THR A 44 -68.95 19.65 13.27
C THR A 44 -69.53 20.17 14.59
N PHE A 45 -70.82 20.48 14.57
CA PHE A 45 -71.48 20.99 15.75
C PHE A 45 -71.39 19.99 16.94
N GLY A 46 -70.90 20.42 18.08
CA GLY A 46 -70.61 19.58 19.25
C GLY A 46 -69.50 18.58 19.05
N GLY A 47 -68.80 18.57 17.92
CA GLY A 47 -67.74 17.62 17.58
C GLY A 47 -66.37 18.08 18.00
N THR A 48 -65.43 17.12 17.97
CA THR A 48 -63.98 17.34 18.14
C THR A 48 -63.28 16.85 16.88
N ALA A 49 -62.32 17.65 16.36
CA ALA A 49 -61.48 17.26 15.27
C ALA A 49 -60.00 17.38 15.70
N SER A 50 -59.14 16.63 15.08
CA SER A 50 -57.70 16.62 15.40
C SER A 50 -56.85 16.66 14.14
N VAL A 51 -55.70 17.28 14.27
CA VAL A 51 -54.61 17.24 13.27
C VAL A 51 -53.32 16.86 13.99
N SER A 52 -52.39 16.30 13.24
CA SER A 52 -51.10 15.94 13.76
C SER A 52 -50.01 16.44 12.83
N PHE A 53 -49.01 17.11 13.39
CA PHE A 53 -47.81 17.51 12.69
C PHE A 53 -46.66 16.54 13.11
N TYR A 54 -45.90 16.09 12.11
CA TYR A 54 -44.74 15.26 12.27
C TYR A 54 -43.51 16.02 11.77
N ASN A 55 -42.52 16.16 12.64
CA ASN A 55 -41.28 16.82 12.30
C ASN A 55 -40.16 15.77 12.14
N LYS A 56 -39.46 15.85 11.03
CA LYS A 56 -38.31 15.04 10.75
C LYS A 56 -37.03 15.80 11.17
N ARG A 57 -36.16 15.13 11.90
CA ARG A 57 -34.86 15.69 12.23
C ARG A 57 -34.01 15.82 10.98
N ASN A 58 -33.43 17.01 10.79
CA ASN A 58 -32.51 17.31 9.70
C ASN A 58 -31.17 16.60 9.95
N THR A 59 -30.60 16.05 8.89
CA THR A 59 -29.35 15.28 8.93
C THR A 59 -28.39 15.80 7.88
N GLY A 60 -27.12 15.39 7.99
CA GLY A 60 -26.12 15.58 6.97
C GLY A 60 -25.58 14.24 6.47
N SER A 61 -24.55 14.31 5.69
CA SER A 61 -23.87 13.16 5.10
C SER A 61 -22.36 13.32 5.19
N VAL A 62 -21.64 12.19 5.04
CA VAL A 62 -20.19 12.18 4.79
C VAL A 62 -19.88 11.31 3.61
N GLN A 63 -19.02 11.76 2.73
CA GLN A 63 -18.37 10.96 1.70
C GLN A 63 -17.00 10.52 2.20
N LEU A 64 -16.84 9.21 2.40
CA LEU A 64 -15.58 8.58 2.72
C LEU A 64 -14.88 8.22 1.41
N MET A 65 -13.65 8.68 1.24
CA MET A 65 -12.91 8.53 -0.01
C MET A 65 -11.61 7.77 0.21
N LYS A 66 -11.31 6.86 -0.70
CA LYS A 66 -10.05 6.15 -0.80
C LYS A 66 -9.23 6.64 -1.97
N LYS A 67 -7.95 6.87 -1.74
CA LYS A 67 -6.93 7.11 -2.76
C LYS A 67 -5.76 6.18 -2.59
N THR A 68 -5.08 5.88 -3.68
CA THR A 68 -3.82 5.16 -3.70
C THR A 68 -2.80 5.92 -4.55
N ASN A 69 -1.52 5.63 -4.37
CA ASN A 69 -0.44 6.23 -5.18
C ASN A 69 -0.53 5.86 -6.67
N THR A 70 -1.21 4.77 -7.01
CA THR A 70 -1.42 4.31 -8.41
C THR A 70 -2.71 4.83 -9.01
N GLY A 71 -3.66 5.30 -8.21
CA GLY A 71 -5.02 5.61 -8.64
C GLY A 71 -5.89 4.37 -8.90
N GLU A 72 -5.37 3.18 -8.64
CA GLU A 72 -6.05 1.90 -8.80
C GLU A 72 -6.37 1.26 -7.46
N ASN A 73 -7.11 0.13 -7.45
CA ASN A 73 -7.47 -0.61 -6.24
C ASN A 73 -8.19 0.26 -5.19
N LEU A 74 -9.15 1.05 -5.62
CA LEU A 74 -9.88 2.00 -4.78
C LEU A 74 -11.07 1.37 -4.06
N GLY A 75 -11.61 0.25 -4.57
CA GLY A 75 -12.77 -0.45 -4.01
C GLY A 75 -12.41 -1.47 -2.93
N GLY A 76 -13.40 -1.78 -2.08
CA GLY A 76 -13.28 -2.83 -1.08
C GLY A 76 -12.64 -2.41 0.25
N TRP A 77 -12.19 -1.17 0.38
CA TRP A 77 -11.58 -0.66 1.62
C TRP A 77 -12.64 -0.38 2.67
N LYS A 78 -12.38 -0.80 3.90
CA LYS A 78 -13.27 -0.60 5.02
C LYS A 78 -12.84 0.62 5.84
N ILE A 79 -13.75 1.58 5.99
CA ILE A 79 -13.54 2.79 6.79
C ILE A 79 -14.57 2.80 7.91
N GLY A 80 -14.09 2.79 9.14
CA GLY A 80 -14.91 2.94 10.34
C GLY A 80 -15.26 4.39 10.59
N LEU A 81 -16.51 4.66 11.01
CA LEU A 81 -17.00 5.96 11.44
C LEU A 81 -17.47 5.85 12.88
N TYR A 82 -17.05 6.79 13.73
CA TYR A 82 -17.21 6.72 15.19
C TYR A 82 -17.69 8.05 15.77
N THR A 83 -18.35 7.97 16.93
CA THR A 83 -18.80 9.15 17.69
C THR A 83 -17.77 9.65 18.71
N ASP A 84 -16.69 8.91 18.92
CA ASP A 84 -15.61 9.24 19.87
C ASP A 84 -14.24 9.22 19.19
N SER A 85 -13.31 10.04 19.68
CA SER A 85 -11.97 10.21 19.10
C SER A 85 -11.04 9.00 19.26
N VAL A 86 -11.36 8.08 20.17
CA VAL A 86 -10.63 6.84 20.38
C VAL A 86 -11.18 5.68 19.54
N CYS A 87 -12.21 5.96 18.72
CA CYS A 87 -12.82 5.02 17.77
C CYS A 87 -13.33 3.72 18.42
N THR A 88 -14.02 3.84 19.58
CA THR A 88 -14.62 2.70 20.28
C THR A 88 -16.14 2.62 20.12
N LYS A 89 -16.81 3.73 19.73
CA LYS A 89 -18.26 3.83 19.59
C LYS A 89 -18.64 4.01 18.11
N PRO A 90 -18.85 2.90 17.37
CA PRO A 90 -19.14 3.00 15.95
C PRO A 90 -20.52 3.60 15.69
N VAL A 91 -20.63 4.35 14.60
CA VAL A 91 -21.91 4.77 14.02
C VAL A 91 -22.61 3.53 13.46
N SER A 92 -23.95 3.52 13.49
CA SER A 92 -24.74 2.41 12.95
C SER A 92 -24.35 2.10 11.48
N GLY A 93 -24.09 0.83 11.18
CA GLY A 93 -23.63 0.37 9.86
C GLY A 93 -22.13 0.46 9.62
N SER A 94 -21.35 1.04 10.56
CA SER A 94 -19.88 1.06 10.49
C SER A 94 -19.29 -0.36 10.70
N PRO A 95 -18.19 -0.74 9.97
CA PRO A 95 -17.48 0.03 8.96
C PRO A 95 -18.16 0.03 7.58
N PHE A 96 -17.90 1.08 6.80
CA PHE A 96 -18.41 1.26 5.45
C PHE A 96 -17.37 0.85 4.42
N THR A 97 -17.79 0.23 3.31
CA THR A 97 -16.89 -0.29 2.26
C THR A 97 -16.94 0.61 1.03
N THR A 98 -15.78 1.02 0.51
CA THR A 98 -15.69 1.84 -0.70
C THR A 98 -16.10 1.07 -1.95
N GLY A 99 -16.77 1.75 -2.87
CA GLY A 99 -17.05 1.27 -4.22
C GLY A 99 -15.80 1.26 -5.11
N SER A 100 -15.95 0.79 -6.34
CA SER A 100 -14.86 0.75 -7.33
C SER A 100 -14.28 2.12 -7.67
N ASP A 101 -15.06 3.18 -7.49
CA ASP A 101 -14.64 4.59 -7.63
C ASP A 101 -13.88 5.13 -6.41
N GLY A 102 -13.69 4.32 -5.39
CA GLY A 102 -13.03 4.69 -4.13
C GLY A 102 -13.91 5.45 -3.17
N THR A 103 -15.22 5.53 -3.39
CA THR A 103 -16.10 6.32 -2.53
C THR A 103 -17.20 5.50 -1.88
N VAL A 104 -17.66 5.97 -0.72
CA VAL A 104 -18.93 5.55 -0.11
C VAL A 104 -19.54 6.74 0.62
N THR A 105 -20.83 6.98 0.41
CA THR A 105 -21.55 8.07 1.08
C THR A 105 -22.45 7.52 2.17
N VAL A 106 -22.28 8.06 3.38
CA VAL A 106 -23.08 7.73 4.56
C VAL A 106 -24.01 8.91 4.83
N SER A 107 -25.33 8.68 4.71
CA SER A 107 -26.36 9.70 4.89
C SER A 107 -27.14 9.48 6.19
N GLY A 108 -27.97 10.47 6.56
CA GLY A 108 -28.81 10.38 7.75
C GLY A 108 -28.06 10.58 9.06
N LEU A 109 -26.87 11.18 8.99
CA LEU A 109 -26.04 11.44 10.16
C LEU A 109 -26.52 12.66 10.93
N GLN A 110 -26.51 12.55 12.26
CA GLN A 110 -26.80 13.70 13.13
C GLN A 110 -25.70 14.76 13.00
N PRO A 111 -26.05 16.06 13.00
CA PRO A 111 -25.07 17.13 13.08
C PRO A 111 -24.14 16.97 14.29
N GLY A 112 -22.86 17.23 14.08
CA GLY A 112 -21.85 17.09 15.14
C GLY A 112 -20.52 16.60 14.60
N THR A 113 -19.58 16.32 15.50
CA THR A 113 -18.27 15.82 15.16
C THR A 113 -18.23 14.30 15.20
N LEU A 114 -17.76 13.70 14.11
CA LEU A 114 -17.48 12.26 14.00
C LEU A 114 -16.00 12.05 13.72
N TYR A 115 -15.55 10.80 13.87
CA TYR A 115 -14.17 10.39 13.68
C TYR A 115 -14.14 9.21 12.71
N ALA A 116 -13.29 9.31 11.70
CA ALA A 116 -13.12 8.25 10.70
C ALA A 116 -11.73 7.61 10.84
N LYS A 117 -11.67 6.28 10.70
CA LYS A 117 -10.45 5.49 10.76
C LYS A 117 -10.51 4.36 9.74
N GLU A 118 -9.43 4.14 9.02
CA GLU A 118 -9.31 2.99 8.12
C GLU A 118 -9.14 1.69 8.93
N ILE A 119 -9.81 0.63 8.48
CA ILE A 119 -9.63 -0.73 9.01
C ILE A 119 -8.51 -1.38 8.20
N LEU A 120 -7.41 -1.69 8.87
CA LEU A 120 -6.21 -2.23 8.25
C LEU A 120 -6.41 -3.70 7.83
N THR A 121 -5.67 -4.13 6.82
CA THR A 121 -5.54 -5.52 6.40
C THR A 121 -4.12 -6.01 6.68
N ASP A 122 -3.88 -7.32 6.60
CA ASP A 122 -2.55 -7.92 6.80
C ASP A 122 -1.73 -7.98 5.51
N ASP A 123 -2.15 -7.29 4.43
CA ASP A 123 -1.43 -7.28 3.16
C ASP A 123 -0.11 -6.51 3.29
N PRO A 124 1.06 -7.19 3.17
CA PRO A 124 2.36 -6.59 3.40
C PRO A 124 2.78 -5.57 2.34
N TYR A 125 2.06 -5.52 1.21
CA TYR A 125 2.38 -4.60 0.11
C TYR A 125 1.69 -3.24 0.22
N TRP A 126 0.95 -2.98 1.30
CA TRP A 126 0.28 -1.70 1.53
C TRP A 126 0.87 -0.92 2.70
N GLY A 127 1.17 0.35 2.44
CA GLY A 127 1.36 1.35 3.50
C GLY A 127 0.04 2.06 3.74
N PHE A 128 -0.53 1.88 4.93
CA PHE A 128 -1.86 2.34 5.29
C PHE A 128 -1.85 3.76 5.87
N ASP A 129 -2.94 4.51 5.62
CA ASP A 129 -3.24 5.75 6.34
C ASP A 129 -3.85 5.42 7.70
N THR A 130 -3.02 5.42 8.73
CA THR A 130 -3.40 5.02 10.10
C THR A 130 -4.02 6.15 10.92
N ALA A 131 -4.14 7.36 10.35
CA ALA A 131 -4.63 8.52 11.07
C ALA A 131 -6.12 8.42 11.39
N VAL A 132 -6.50 8.83 12.58
CA VAL A 132 -7.90 9.13 12.91
C VAL A 132 -8.21 10.52 12.40
N LYS A 133 -9.22 10.64 11.54
CA LYS A 133 -9.62 11.91 10.90
C LYS A 133 -10.92 12.42 11.47
N THR A 134 -10.92 13.69 11.81
CA THR A 134 -12.13 14.37 12.29
C THR A 134 -12.97 14.85 11.12
N VAL A 135 -14.29 14.65 11.20
CA VAL A 135 -15.27 15.14 10.23
C VAL A 135 -16.44 15.80 10.94
N VAL A 136 -16.80 17.00 10.50
CA VAL A 136 -17.94 17.76 11.05
C VAL A 136 -19.15 17.60 10.14
N ILE A 137 -20.21 17.01 10.66
CA ILE A 137 -21.48 16.84 9.95
C ILE A 137 -22.34 18.08 10.14
N GLN A 138 -22.73 18.70 9.04
CA GLN A 138 -23.64 19.84 9.02
C GLN A 138 -24.95 19.45 8.35
N ILE A 139 -26.04 20.10 8.76
CA ILE A 139 -27.39 19.86 8.21
C ILE A 139 -27.39 20.13 6.70
N ASN A 140 -27.98 19.19 5.95
CA ASN A 140 -28.14 19.26 4.50
C ASN A 140 -26.84 19.42 3.71
N GLN A 141 -25.70 19.09 4.32
CA GLN A 141 -24.40 19.12 3.66
C GLN A 141 -23.76 17.73 3.64
N THR A 142 -22.89 17.52 2.67
CA THR A 142 -22.02 16.35 2.60
C THR A 142 -20.60 16.78 2.89
N ALA A 143 -20.09 16.38 4.05
CA ALA A 143 -18.68 16.51 4.38
C ALA A 143 -17.86 15.44 3.62
N SER A 144 -16.56 15.61 3.53
CA SER A 144 -15.68 14.61 2.91
C SER A 144 -14.45 14.32 3.76
N VAL A 145 -13.97 13.06 3.73
CA VAL A 145 -12.72 12.65 4.33
C VAL A 145 -12.02 11.64 3.43
N THR A 146 -10.71 11.81 3.23
CA THR A 146 -9.90 10.97 2.33
C THR A 146 -8.86 10.19 3.08
N PHE A 147 -8.71 8.90 2.78
CA PHE A 147 -7.61 8.03 3.20
C PHE A 147 -6.74 7.70 2.00
N THR A 148 -5.42 7.83 2.15
CA THR A 148 -4.47 7.58 1.06
C THR A 148 -3.51 6.47 1.45
N ASN A 149 -3.53 5.35 0.70
CA ASN A 149 -2.59 4.26 0.90
C ASN A 149 -1.54 4.23 -0.20
N THR A 150 -0.37 3.68 0.14
CA THR A 150 0.71 3.50 -0.82
C THR A 150 0.87 2.02 -1.13
N HIS A 151 0.77 1.68 -2.41
CA HIS A 151 1.00 0.33 -2.91
C HIS A 151 2.48 0.15 -3.21
N TYR A 152 3.07 -0.93 -2.70
CA TYR A 152 4.47 -1.30 -2.82
C TYR A 152 4.63 -2.63 -3.54
N GLY A 153 5.83 -2.92 -3.98
CA GLY A 153 6.32 -4.24 -4.34
C GLY A 153 7.66 -4.49 -3.68
N ARG A 154 8.28 -5.64 -3.95
CA ARG A 154 9.60 -6.01 -3.44
C ARG A 154 10.41 -6.66 -4.56
N ILE A 155 11.73 -6.81 -4.35
CA ILE A 155 12.59 -7.62 -5.21
C ILE A 155 13.02 -8.83 -4.39
N GLN A 156 12.78 -10.03 -4.93
CA GLN A 156 13.34 -11.27 -4.47
C GLN A 156 14.52 -11.64 -5.36
N ILE A 157 15.71 -11.62 -4.80
CA ILE A 157 16.93 -12.05 -5.47
C ILE A 157 17.10 -13.54 -5.21
N VAL A 158 17.38 -14.28 -6.30
CA VAL A 158 17.59 -15.73 -6.25
C VAL A 158 18.98 -16.01 -6.77
N LYS A 159 19.87 -16.48 -5.90
CA LYS A 159 21.21 -16.91 -6.24
C LYS A 159 21.24 -18.38 -6.65
N THR A 160 21.86 -18.65 -7.77
CA THR A 160 22.15 -20.01 -8.26
C THR A 160 23.63 -20.16 -8.56
N THR A 161 24.13 -21.38 -8.55
CA THR A 161 25.50 -21.72 -8.94
C THR A 161 25.47 -22.95 -9.86
N ASN A 162 26.54 -23.14 -10.65
CA ASN A 162 26.65 -24.30 -11.53
C ASN A 162 26.76 -25.64 -10.79
N THR A 163 27.13 -25.61 -9.49
CA THR A 163 27.23 -26.80 -8.63
C THR A 163 26.00 -27.00 -7.75
N GLY A 164 25.12 -26.00 -7.66
CA GLY A 164 23.96 -26.02 -6.76
C GLY A 164 24.32 -25.83 -5.27
N ASN A 165 25.58 -25.55 -4.95
CA ASN A 165 26.11 -25.32 -3.60
C ASN A 165 26.53 -23.84 -3.44
N ASN A 166 26.90 -23.45 -2.20
CA ASN A 166 27.42 -22.12 -1.88
C ASN A 166 26.45 -20.98 -2.32
N LEU A 167 25.19 -21.11 -1.98
CA LEU A 167 24.12 -20.16 -2.37
C LEU A 167 24.03 -18.96 -1.41
N GLY A 168 24.49 -19.10 -0.18
CA GLY A 168 24.44 -18.06 0.86
C GLY A 168 25.65 -17.13 0.85
N GLY A 169 25.47 -15.92 1.42
CA GLY A 169 26.54 -14.95 1.63
C GLY A 169 26.82 -14.01 0.45
N TRP A 170 26.13 -14.15 -0.67
CA TRP A 170 26.27 -13.27 -1.82
C TRP A 170 25.54 -11.96 -1.59
N THR A 171 26.22 -10.83 -1.81
CA THR A 171 25.67 -9.51 -1.53
C THR A 171 25.34 -8.77 -2.82
N PHE A 172 24.13 -8.23 -2.87
CA PHE A 172 23.58 -7.50 -4.00
C PHE A 172 23.22 -6.08 -3.61
N ARG A 173 23.67 -5.12 -4.40
CA ARG A 173 23.31 -3.71 -4.25
C ARG A 173 22.12 -3.38 -5.12
N VAL A 174 21.06 -2.84 -4.49
CA VAL A 174 19.88 -2.35 -5.19
C VAL A 174 19.93 -0.83 -5.28
N ARG A 175 19.70 -0.28 -6.47
CA ARG A 175 19.64 1.16 -6.75
C ARG A 175 18.31 1.52 -7.38
N ASP A 176 17.80 2.72 -7.06
CA ASP A 176 16.62 3.27 -7.72
C ASP A 176 16.93 3.80 -9.14
N ALA A 177 15.91 4.29 -9.83
CA ALA A 177 16.02 4.82 -11.20
C ALA A 177 16.97 6.05 -11.31
N ASN A 178 17.27 6.72 -10.21
CA ASN A 178 18.20 7.84 -10.14
C ASN A 178 19.63 7.40 -9.78
N GLY A 179 19.87 6.10 -9.64
CA GLY A 179 21.17 5.53 -9.26
C GLY A 179 21.48 5.60 -7.77
N LYS A 180 20.55 6.08 -6.94
CA LYS A 180 20.70 6.11 -5.47
C LYS A 180 20.60 4.69 -4.91
N THR A 181 21.57 4.32 -4.08
CA THR A 181 21.51 3.03 -3.36
C THR A 181 20.34 3.00 -2.39
N VAL A 182 19.51 1.98 -2.55
CA VAL A 182 18.38 1.64 -1.68
C VAL A 182 18.85 0.80 -0.50
N GLY A 183 19.72 -0.19 -0.77
CA GLY A 183 20.33 -1.07 0.22
C GLY A 183 21.19 -2.14 -0.41
N ASP A 184 21.93 -2.85 0.45
CA ASP A 184 22.67 -4.06 0.13
C ASP A 184 21.95 -5.24 0.80
N TYR A 185 21.76 -6.33 0.05
CA TYR A 185 20.99 -7.50 0.46
C TYR A 185 21.83 -8.76 0.26
N THR A 186 21.95 -9.57 1.30
CA THR A 186 22.78 -10.77 1.29
C THR A 186 21.90 -12.01 1.27
N THR A 187 22.24 -13.00 0.42
CA THR A 187 21.49 -14.25 0.31
C THR A 187 21.65 -15.13 1.55
N ASP A 188 20.59 -15.80 1.92
CA ASP A 188 20.59 -16.86 2.92
C ASP A 188 21.18 -18.18 2.36
N GLU A 189 21.23 -19.24 3.17
CA GLU A 189 21.78 -20.55 2.81
C GLU A 189 21.02 -21.21 1.64
N ASN A 190 19.79 -20.80 1.38
CA ASN A 190 18.96 -21.27 0.25
C ASN A 190 19.14 -20.44 -1.01
N GLY A 191 19.96 -19.39 -0.95
CA GLY A 191 20.20 -18.47 -2.07
C GLY A 191 19.18 -17.35 -2.23
N TYR A 192 18.40 -17.04 -1.21
CA TYR A 192 17.38 -16.00 -1.28
C TYR A 192 17.79 -14.75 -0.52
N ALA A 193 17.57 -13.60 -1.14
CA ALA A 193 17.52 -12.31 -0.47
C ALA A 193 16.28 -11.55 -0.89
N ILE A 194 15.67 -10.77 0.01
CA ILE A 194 14.46 -10.01 -0.29
C ILE A 194 14.61 -8.58 0.23
N THR A 195 14.17 -7.61 -0.58
CA THR A 195 14.13 -6.21 -0.17
C THR A 195 12.96 -5.97 0.79
N GLY A 196 12.96 -4.85 1.50
CA GLY A 196 11.74 -4.30 2.09
C GLY A 196 10.78 -3.80 1.00
N ASN A 197 9.69 -3.17 1.41
CA ASN A 197 8.74 -2.54 0.51
C ASN A 197 9.40 -1.39 -0.28
N LEU A 198 9.31 -1.47 -1.59
CA LEU A 198 9.85 -0.51 -2.54
C LEU A 198 8.72 0.24 -3.25
N PRO A 199 8.86 1.54 -3.49
CA PRO A 199 8.03 2.26 -4.45
C PRO A 199 8.02 1.56 -5.82
N LEU A 200 6.90 1.66 -6.52
CA LEU A 200 6.77 1.05 -7.85
C LEU A 200 7.70 1.75 -8.84
N GLY A 201 8.37 0.99 -9.69
CA GLY A 201 9.31 1.55 -10.66
C GLY A 201 10.44 0.61 -11.05
N ARG A 202 11.41 1.15 -11.77
CA ARG A 202 12.59 0.41 -12.21
C ARG A 202 13.72 0.54 -11.20
N TYR A 203 14.38 -0.58 -10.95
CA TYR A 203 15.54 -0.69 -10.07
C TYR A 203 16.67 -1.39 -10.80
N THR A 204 17.89 -1.09 -10.38
CA THR A 204 19.09 -1.78 -10.82
C THR A 204 19.60 -2.65 -9.69
N VAL A 205 19.84 -3.93 -9.96
CA VAL A 205 20.46 -4.89 -9.05
C VAL A 205 21.86 -5.18 -9.56
N ILE A 206 22.85 -5.17 -8.67
CA ILE A 206 24.27 -5.36 -8.98
C ILE A 206 24.81 -6.36 -7.96
N GLU A 207 25.40 -7.44 -8.41
CA GLU A 207 26.16 -8.33 -7.55
C GLU A 207 27.46 -7.65 -7.12
N LEU A 208 27.76 -7.63 -5.82
CA LEU A 208 29.02 -7.09 -5.32
C LEU A 208 30.13 -8.16 -5.46
N PRO A 209 31.38 -7.75 -5.79
CA PRO A 209 32.47 -8.70 -5.94
C PRO A 209 32.69 -9.56 -4.69
N THR A 210 33.02 -10.82 -4.89
CA THR A 210 33.56 -11.69 -3.85
C THR A 210 35.09 -11.67 -3.92
N GLU A 211 35.76 -11.89 -2.77
CA GLU A 211 37.18 -12.05 -2.73
C GLU A 211 37.63 -13.50 -3.09
N ASP A 212 36.66 -14.40 -3.24
CA ASP A 212 36.95 -15.80 -3.58
C ASP A 212 37.17 -15.95 -5.09
N ALA A 213 38.43 -16.18 -5.43
CA ALA A 213 38.93 -16.31 -6.79
C ALA A 213 38.39 -17.56 -7.55
N TYR A 214 37.77 -18.50 -6.83
CA TYR A 214 37.16 -19.68 -7.46
C TYR A 214 35.78 -19.43 -8.06
N TRP A 215 35.24 -18.21 -7.91
CA TRP A 215 33.94 -17.88 -8.43
C TRP A 215 34.01 -16.83 -9.53
N ALA A 216 33.45 -17.16 -10.69
CA ALA A 216 33.12 -16.16 -11.70
C ALA A 216 31.67 -15.70 -11.50
N GLY A 217 31.50 -14.46 -11.05
CA GLY A 217 30.21 -13.80 -10.93
C GLY A 217 29.63 -13.41 -12.27
N GLU A 218 28.34 -13.21 -12.32
CA GLU A 218 27.71 -12.60 -13.47
C GLU A 218 28.09 -11.12 -13.53
N LEU A 219 28.60 -10.68 -14.70
CA LEU A 219 29.08 -9.32 -14.87
C LEU A 219 27.94 -8.35 -15.21
N GLY A 220 28.00 -7.14 -14.64
CA GLY A 220 27.10 -6.06 -15.00
C GLY A 220 26.00 -5.83 -13.96
N PHE A 221 24.79 -5.58 -14.45
CA PHE A 221 23.64 -5.30 -13.63
C PHE A 221 22.35 -5.81 -14.29
N HIS A 222 21.37 -6.13 -13.48
CA HIS A 222 20.01 -6.41 -13.96
C HIS A 222 19.12 -5.20 -13.74
N THR A 223 18.14 -5.01 -14.63
CA THR A 223 17.08 -4.03 -14.45
C THR A 223 15.79 -4.75 -14.08
N VAL A 224 15.27 -4.45 -12.90
CA VAL A 224 14.08 -5.09 -12.34
C VAL A 224 12.94 -4.08 -12.28
N LEU A 225 11.76 -4.47 -12.79
CA LEU A 225 10.55 -3.66 -12.66
C LEU A 225 9.74 -4.11 -11.43
N VAL A 226 9.68 -3.27 -10.42
CA VAL A 226 8.84 -3.47 -9.24
C VAL A 226 7.42 -3.00 -9.53
N THR A 227 6.47 -3.93 -9.42
CA THR A 227 5.03 -3.69 -9.56
C THR A 227 4.34 -3.97 -8.23
N GLY A 228 3.14 -3.38 -8.02
CA GLY A 228 2.44 -3.51 -6.75
C GLY A 228 1.90 -4.92 -6.46
N GLY A 229 1.88 -5.27 -5.18
CA GLY A 229 1.24 -6.48 -4.67
C GLY A 229 1.98 -7.78 -4.92
N LYS A 230 3.26 -7.74 -5.31
CA LYS A 230 4.07 -8.94 -5.52
C LYS A 230 5.56 -8.69 -5.45
N ASP A 231 6.31 -9.79 -5.36
CA ASP A 231 7.75 -9.78 -5.49
C ASP A 231 8.15 -9.90 -6.98
N ALA A 232 9.05 -9.03 -7.41
CA ALA A 232 9.76 -9.18 -8.68
C ALA A 232 10.96 -10.10 -8.45
N VAL A 233 11.02 -11.22 -9.18
CA VAL A 233 12.10 -12.21 -9.03
C VAL A 233 13.25 -11.85 -9.96
N ASP A 234 14.46 -11.81 -9.41
CA ASP A 234 15.71 -11.56 -10.13
C ASP A 234 16.73 -12.68 -9.81
N THR A 235 17.12 -13.44 -10.85
CA THR A 235 17.96 -14.63 -10.69
C THR A 235 19.36 -14.37 -11.20
N TRP A 236 20.36 -14.76 -10.41
CA TRP A 236 21.79 -14.61 -10.66
C TRP A 236 22.51 -15.95 -10.63
N LEU A 237 23.37 -16.20 -11.63
CA LEU A 237 24.15 -17.43 -11.74
C LEU A 237 25.65 -17.14 -11.60
N ASN A 238 26.29 -17.71 -10.58
CA ASN A 238 27.76 -17.77 -10.53
C ASN A 238 28.27 -19.16 -10.88
N ARG A 239 29.47 -19.18 -11.44
CA ARG A 239 30.14 -20.42 -11.86
C ARG A 239 31.35 -20.63 -11.01
N GLU A 240 31.41 -21.78 -10.34
CA GLU A 240 32.64 -22.27 -9.70
C GLU A 240 33.63 -22.67 -10.78
N GLN A 241 34.85 -22.19 -10.65
CA GLN A 241 35.93 -22.41 -11.60
C GLN A 241 37.06 -23.18 -10.93
N GLY A 242 37.73 -24.01 -11.70
CA GLY A 242 38.96 -24.64 -11.27
C GLY A 242 40.16 -23.72 -11.45
N LEU A 243 41.19 -23.92 -10.65
CA LEU A 243 42.47 -23.22 -10.77
C LEU A 243 43.56 -24.21 -11.15
N VAL A 244 44.31 -23.85 -12.19
CA VAL A 244 45.51 -24.57 -12.58
C VAL A 244 46.74 -23.77 -12.18
N TRP A 245 47.60 -24.39 -11.37
CA TRP A 245 48.92 -23.84 -11.07
C TRP A 245 49.97 -24.47 -11.96
N ILE A 246 50.80 -23.65 -12.59
CA ILE A 246 51.91 -24.06 -13.43
C ILE A 246 53.21 -23.65 -12.74
N TYR A 247 54.15 -24.59 -12.65
CA TYR A 247 55.44 -24.38 -12.07
C TYR A 247 56.51 -24.63 -13.15
N LYS A 248 57.17 -23.57 -13.57
CA LYS A 248 58.29 -23.64 -14.50
C LYS A 248 59.54 -24.03 -13.70
N LYS A 249 60.26 -25.01 -14.21
CA LYS A 249 61.58 -25.46 -13.66
C LYS A 249 62.59 -25.50 -14.80
N THR A 250 63.85 -25.24 -14.47
CA THR A 250 65.00 -25.47 -15.31
C THR A 250 65.94 -26.42 -14.61
N ASN A 251 66.83 -27.09 -15.31
CA ASN A 251 67.83 -28.02 -14.72
C ASN A 251 68.88 -27.31 -13.85
N THR A 252 69.07 -26.01 -14.05
CA THR A 252 69.94 -25.15 -13.27
C THR A 252 69.27 -24.42 -12.14
N GLY A 253 67.95 -24.36 -12.14
CA GLY A 253 67.18 -23.55 -11.22
C GLY A 253 67.08 -22.07 -11.58
N ASP A 254 67.74 -21.64 -12.67
CA ASP A 254 67.77 -20.26 -13.14
C ASP A 254 66.73 -20.02 -14.25
N SER A 255 66.48 -18.75 -14.53
CA SER A 255 65.65 -18.28 -15.68
C SER A 255 64.24 -18.90 -15.72
N VAL A 256 63.53 -18.90 -14.59
CA VAL A 256 62.15 -19.43 -14.46
C VAL A 256 61.10 -18.35 -14.67
N GLU A 257 61.49 -17.09 -14.65
CA GLU A 257 60.63 -15.94 -14.87
C GLU A 257 60.41 -15.62 -16.37
N GLY A 258 59.26 -15.07 -16.69
CA GLY A 258 58.95 -14.52 -18.03
C GLY A 258 58.60 -15.56 -19.09
N TRP A 259 58.38 -16.80 -18.72
CA TRP A 259 57.94 -17.82 -19.65
C TRP A 259 56.47 -17.67 -19.95
N HIS A 260 56.14 -17.57 -21.27
CA HIS A 260 54.78 -17.57 -21.76
C HIS A 260 54.30 -19.00 -21.87
N ILE A 261 53.17 -19.29 -21.23
CA ILE A 261 52.55 -20.62 -21.24
C ILE A 261 51.10 -20.44 -21.63
N THR A 262 50.68 -21.06 -22.74
CA THR A 262 49.31 -21.05 -23.19
C THR A 262 48.61 -22.31 -22.77
N ILE A 263 47.39 -22.16 -22.26
CA ILE A 263 46.49 -23.26 -21.84
C ILE A 263 45.47 -23.45 -22.96
N TYR A 264 45.26 -24.70 -23.35
CA TYR A 264 44.32 -25.10 -24.37
C TYR A 264 43.28 -26.06 -23.76
N SER A 265 42.03 -26.02 -24.29
CA SER A 265 40.97 -26.93 -23.88
C SER A 265 40.97 -28.26 -24.66
N ASP A 266 41.78 -28.40 -25.71
CA ASP A 266 41.93 -29.56 -26.55
C ASP A 266 43.37 -30.04 -26.63
N ALA A 267 43.58 -31.32 -26.88
CA ALA A 267 44.91 -31.94 -26.96
C ALA A 267 45.71 -31.50 -28.20
N GLU A 268 45.04 -31.07 -29.22
CA GLU A 268 45.62 -30.55 -30.50
C GLU A 268 46.11 -29.10 -30.35
N CYS A 269 45.93 -28.47 -29.17
CA CYS A 269 46.30 -27.07 -28.91
C CYS A 269 45.75 -26.09 -29.93
N THR A 270 44.50 -26.24 -30.32
CA THR A 270 43.78 -25.36 -31.28
C THR A 270 42.79 -24.42 -30.60
N GLN A 271 42.30 -24.76 -29.40
CA GLN A 271 41.29 -24.01 -28.66
C GLN A 271 41.97 -23.33 -27.43
N GLU A 272 42.52 -22.14 -27.65
CA GLU A 272 43.20 -21.38 -26.59
C GLU A 272 42.20 -20.94 -25.52
N VAL A 273 42.53 -21.22 -24.25
CA VAL A 273 41.80 -20.76 -23.06
C VAL A 273 42.40 -19.45 -22.53
N GLY A 274 43.75 -19.38 -22.53
CA GLY A 274 44.46 -18.17 -22.12
C GLY A 274 45.97 -18.38 -22.05
N THR A 275 46.72 -17.27 -22.05
CA THR A 275 48.17 -17.24 -21.90
C THR A 275 48.57 -16.53 -20.61
N ILE A 276 49.46 -17.13 -19.86
CA ILE A 276 49.98 -16.64 -18.59
C ILE A 276 51.50 -16.57 -18.63
N ILE A 277 52.07 -15.70 -17.76
CA ILE A 277 53.52 -15.50 -17.71
C ILE A 277 53.99 -15.90 -16.29
N THR A 278 55.11 -16.66 -16.22
CA THR A 278 55.67 -17.07 -14.95
C THR A 278 56.36 -15.90 -14.26
N ASN A 279 56.22 -15.85 -12.93
CA ASN A 279 56.89 -14.89 -12.06
C ASN A 279 58.34 -15.34 -11.70
N ALA A 280 59.02 -14.58 -10.84
CA ALA A 280 60.41 -14.84 -10.40
C ALA A 280 60.56 -16.21 -9.73
N GLU A 281 59.52 -16.78 -9.13
CA GLU A 281 59.51 -18.12 -8.55
C GLU A 281 59.16 -19.20 -9.58
N GLY A 282 59.00 -18.85 -10.85
CA GLY A 282 58.57 -19.76 -11.91
C GLY A 282 57.11 -20.18 -11.81
N LYS A 283 56.27 -19.45 -11.08
CA LYS A 283 54.88 -19.77 -10.80
C LYS A 283 53.94 -18.90 -11.64
N ALA A 284 52.91 -19.50 -12.19
CA ALA A 284 51.79 -18.81 -12.81
C ALA A 284 50.48 -19.56 -12.53
N GLY A 285 49.38 -18.84 -12.48
CA GLY A 285 48.02 -19.40 -12.28
C GLY A 285 47.02 -18.82 -13.27
N HIS A 286 46.05 -19.63 -13.63
CA HIS A 286 44.92 -19.25 -14.46
C HIS A 286 43.64 -19.83 -13.86
N TYR A 287 42.56 -19.02 -13.88
CA TYR A 287 41.25 -19.37 -13.36
C TYR A 287 40.32 -19.75 -14.50
#